data_0bb43ed9a9b80e733ca20b09bce239f8
#
_entry.id   0bb43ed9a9b80e733ca20b09bce239f8
#
_cell.length_a   1.000
_cell.length_b   1.000
_cell.length_c   1.000
_cell.angle_alpha   90.00
_cell.angle_beta   90.00
_cell.angle_gamma   90.00
#
_symmetry.space_group_name_H-M   'P 1'
#
loop_
_entity.id
_entity.type
_entity.pdbx_description
1 polymer ?
#
loop_
_entity_poly.entity_id
_entity_poly.type
_entity_poly.pdbx_seq_one_letter_code
_entity_poly.pdbx_strand_id
1 'polypeptide(L)'
;MQLFLIGFIIISICEIFSVGAFPLSDSIRKGFSAAHVAAICATAWLLLLNAIVGYQLIDDGTAVSLGLLVTSALILFVGTGYIALDTAFAWTGRFQSSHRAPNQNIGLYILYLLFPLICIVGFFLLETFLVVKVLKEKRPMLYLSIAGLLFALSQIFQFVISTHLCNATDGKINGAFFETLFNFGAVIMVWVFWSSITEDDWPMNVNGAYS
;
A
#
# COMPACT_ATOMS: atom_id res chain seq x y z
N MET A 1 -8.98 8.49 2.47
CA MET A 1 -8.17 8.38 1.22
C MET A 1 -6.86 9.17 1.25
N GLN A 2 -6.83 10.42 1.69
CA GLN A 2 -5.60 11.25 1.72
C GLN A 2 -4.42 10.59 2.47
N LEU A 3 -4.67 9.98 3.63
CA LEU A 3 -3.63 9.29 4.41
C LEU A 3 -2.98 8.13 3.65
N PHE A 4 -3.76 7.38 2.88
CA PHE A 4 -3.24 6.33 2.01
C PHE A 4 -2.30 6.88 0.93
N LEU A 5 -2.69 7.99 0.28
CA LEU A 5 -1.84 8.63 -0.74
C LEU A 5 -0.53 9.18 -0.14
N ILE A 6 -0.59 9.76 1.06
CA ILE A 6 0.62 10.20 1.79
C ILE A 6 1.51 8.99 2.09
N GLY A 7 0.93 7.88 2.56
CA GLY A 7 1.66 6.63 2.79
C GLY A 7 2.35 6.13 1.53
N PHE A 8 1.67 6.16 0.38
CA PHE A 8 2.24 5.78 -0.90
C PHE A 8 3.41 6.67 -1.33
N ILE A 9 3.33 7.99 -1.10
CA ILE A 9 4.44 8.91 -1.35
C ILE A 9 5.65 8.54 -0.47
N ILE A 10 5.43 8.23 0.81
CA ILE A 10 6.51 7.81 1.72
C ILE A 10 7.15 6.50 1.24
N ILE A 11 6.36 5.52 0.80
CA ILE A 11 6.86 4.26 0.20
C ILE A 11 7.77 4.58 -0.98
N SER A 12 7.30 5.39 -1.93
CA SER A 12 8.04 5.74 -3.14
C SER A 12 9.35 6.47 -2.84
N ILE A 13 9.36 7.38 -1.87
CA ILE A 13 10.59 8.06 -1.43
C ILE A 13 11.57 7.05 -0.82
N CYS A 14 11.10 6.19 0.08
CA CYS A 14 11.95 5.15 0.68
C CYS A 14 12.50 4.18 -0.36
N GLU A 15 11.71 3.82 -1.37
CA GLU A 15 12.11 2.94 -2.46
C GLU A 15 13.27 3.53 -3.27
N ILE A 16 13.20 4.83 -3.61
CA ILE A 16 14.28 5.52 -4.33
C ILE A 16 15.62 5.36 -3.60
N PHE A 17 15.63 5.48 -2.27
CA PHE A 17 16.86 5.40 -1.48
C PHE A 17 17.26 3.96 -1.08
N SER A 18 16.33 3.02 -1.06
CA SER A 18 16.61 1.61 -0.73
C SER A 18 17.10 0.80 -1.93
N VAL A 19 16.48 1.00 -3.10
CA VAL A 19 16.73 0.23 -4.34
C VAL A 19 17.57 1.03 -5.34
N GLY A 20 17.50 2.36 -5.31
CA GLY A 20 18.20 3.24 -6.25
C GLY A 20 19.72 3.11 -6.20
N ALA A 21 20.38 3.41 -7.32
CA ALA A 21 21.83 3.36 -7.48
C ALA A 21 22.58 4.55 -6.84
N PHE A 22 22.06 5.12 -5.77
CA PHE A 22 22.73 6.21 -5.06
C PHE A 22 23.93 5.69 -4.25
N PRO A 23 25.03 6.43 -4.19
CA PRO A 23 26.23 6.09 -3.40
C PRO A 23 25.98 6.34 -1.89
N LEU A 24 25.05 5.59 -1.31
CA LEU A 24 24.73 5.67 0.12
C LEU A 24 25.56 4.64 0.91
N SER A 25 25.87 4.97 2.16
CA SER A 25 26.46 4.00 3.07
C SER A 25 25.48 2.84 3.34
N ASP A 26 26.01 1.67 3.60
CA ASP A 26 25.21 0.46 3.85
C ASP A 26 24.22 0.64 5.02
N SER A 27 24.63 1.35 6.07
CA SER A 27 23.77 1.65 7.22
C SER A 27 22.58 2.54 6.85
N ILE A 28 22.78 3.54 6.00
CA ILE A 28 21.71 4.44 5.55
C ILE A 28 20.73 3.64 4.67
N ARG A 29 21.24 2.81 3.76
CA ARG A 29 20.41 1.95 2.92
C ARG A 29 19.56 0.98 3.74
N LYS A 30 20.13 0.34 4.76
CA LYS A 30 19.39 -0.52 5.71
C LYS A 30 18.27 0.25 6.43
N GLY A 31 18.54 1.50 6.85
CA GLY A 31 17.54 2.37 7.47
C GLY A 31 16.37 2.68 6.55
N PHE A 32 16.64 3.08 5.29
CA PHE A 32 15.58 3.32 4.29
C PHE A 32 14.81 2.05 3.93
N SER A 33 15.47 0.89 3.84
CA SER A 33 14.80 -0.39 3.60
C SER A 33 13.86 -0.76 4.75
N ALA A 34 14.26 -0.54 5.99
CA ALA A 34 13.39 -0.76 7.16
C ALA A 34 12.19 0.18 7.18
N ALA A 35 12.40 1.47 6.89
CA ALA A 35 11.32 2.45 6.76
C ALA A 35 10.37 2.12 5.60
N HIS A 36 10.89 1.63 4.47
CA HIS A 36 10.11 1.18 3.32
C HIS A 36 9.16 0.04 3.69
N VAL A 37 9.67 -1.00 4.34
CA VAL A 37 8.87 -2.14 4.81
C VAL A 37 7.78 -1.69 5.81
N ALA A 38 8.14 -0.82 6.75
CA ALA A 38 7.19 -0.26 7.72
C ALA A 38 6.09 0.56 7.04
N ALA A 39 6.46 1.37 6.04
CA ALA A 39 5.52 2.18 5.28
C ALA A 39 4.56 1.32 4.45
N ILE A 40 5.01 0.24 3.83
CA ILE A 40 4.15 -0.72 3.11
C ILE A 40 3.10 -1.30 4.05
N CYS A 41 3.51 -1.80 5.22
CA CYS A 41 2.62 -2.39 6.20
C CYS A 41 1.54 -1.39 6.68
N ALA A 42 1.94 -0.17 7.06
CA ALA A 42 1.03 0.87 7.52
C ALA A 42 0.09 1.36 6.41
N THR A 43 0.59 1.51 5.19
CA THR A 43 -0.21 2.00 4.05
C THR A 43 -1.23 0.98 3.58
N ALA A 44 -0.88 -0.31 3.54
CA ALA A 44 -1.83 -1.38 3.25
C ALA A 44 -2.95 -1.45 4.30
N TRP A 45 -2.63 -1.26 5.57
CA TRP A 45 -3.61 -1.13 6.65
C TRP A 45 -4.53 0.06 6.46
N LEU A 46 -3.99 1.24 6.14
CA LEU A 46 -4.80 2.42 5.84
C LEU A 46 -5.74 2.19 4.66
N LEU A 47 -5.31 1.47 3.64
CA LEU A 47 -6.15 1.13 2.50
C LEU A 47 -7.36 0.28 2.94
N LEU A 48 -7.13 -0.76 3.74
CA LEU A 48 -8.20 -1.61 4.28
C LEU A 48 -9.15 -0.82 5.17
N LEU A 49 -8.61 0.06 6.04
CA LEU A 49 -9.44 0.89 6.91
C LEU A 49 -10.30 1.90 6.12
N ASN A 50 -9.81 2.42 4.98
CA ASN A 50 -10.63 3.25 4.11
C ASN A 50 -11.85 2.49 3.59
N ALA A 51 -11.71 1.21 3.22
CA ALA A 51 -12.86 0.40 2.84
C ALA A 51 -13.87 0.24 4.00
N ILE A 52 -13.38 -0.03 5.21
CA ILE A 52 -14.24 -0.19 6.39
C ILE A 52 -15.00 1.10 6.71
N VAL A 53 -14.33 2.26 6.61
CA VAL A 53 -14.97 3.58 6.80
C VAL A 53 -16.02 3.84 5.71
N GLY A 54 -15.79 3.39 4.48
CA GLY A 54 -16.76 3.49 3.37
C GLY A 54 -18.12 2.84 3.65
N TYR A 55 -18.19 1.88 4.59
CA TYR A 55 -19.44 1.31 5.07
C TYR A 55 -20.18 2.19 6.11
N GLN A 56 -19.67 3.37 6.42
CA GLN A 56 -20.26 4.32 7.39
C GLN A 56 -20.49 3.70 8.78
N LEU A 57 -19.67 2.71 9.16
CA LEU A 57 -19.68 2.14 10.52
C LEU A 57 -19.17 3.14 11.57
N ILE A 58 -18.35 4.08 11.13
CA ILE A 58 -17.85 5.21 11.92
C ILE A 58 -18.04 6.45 11.03
N ASP A 59 -18.57 7.54 11.60
CA ASP A 59 -18.75 8.79 10.86
C ASP A 59 -17.43 9.27 10.28
N ASP A 60 -17.36 9.38 8.95
CA ASP A 60 -16.17 9.81 8.24
C ASP A 60 -15.86 11.28 8.53
N GLY A 61 -14.57 11.61 8.59
CA GLY A 61 -14.11 12.99 8.83
C GLY A 61 -14.18 13.47 10.26
N THR A 62 -14.63 12.65 11.22
CA THR A 62 -14.60 13.01 12.63
C THR A 62 -13.17 12.95 13.20
N ALA A 63 -12.88 13.77 14.21
CA ALA A 63 -11.57 13.74 14.88
C ALA A 63 -11.25 12.37 15.49
N VAL A 64 -12.28 11.63 15.92
CA VAL A 64 -12.14 10.27 16.48
C VAL A 64 -11.76 9.27 15.38
N SER A 65 -12.46 9.28 14.25
CA SER A 65 -12.17 8.43 13.09
C SER A 65 -10.75 8.67 12.57
N LEU A 66 -10.39 9.94 12.35
CA LEU A 66 -9.05 10.31 11.90
C LEU A 66 -7.97 9.91 12.94
N GLY A 67 -8.24 10.13 14.21
CA GLY A 67 -7.35 9.75 15.30
C GLY A 67 -7.08 8.24 15.35
N LEU A 68 -8.12 7.42 15.21
CA LEU A 68 -7.99 5.96 15.15
C LEU A 68 -7.18 5.49 13.93
N LEU A 69 -7.46 6.06 12.75
CA LEU A 69 -6.73 5.76 11.52
C LEU A 69 -5.23 6.06 11.67
N VAL A 70 -4.91 7.27 12.11
CA VAL A 70 -3.51 7.71 12.27
C VAL A 70 -2.79 6.91 13.36
N THR A 71 -3.41 6.74 14.52
CA THR A 71 -2.78 6.04 15.65
C THR A 71 -2.53 4.58 15.33
N SER A 72 -3.49 3.87 14.72
CA SER A 72 -3.30 2.47 14.34
C SER A 72 -2.22 2.30 13.27
N ALA A 73 -2.18 3.18 12.27
CA ALA A 73 -1.14 3.16 11.25
C ALA A 73 0.25 3.46 11.82
N LEU A 74 0.37 4.41 12.77
CA LEU A 74 1.62 4.73 13.45
C LEU A 74 2.12 3.55 14.32
N ILE A 75 1.24 2.88 15.03
CA ILE A 75 1.60 1.68 15.81
C ILE A 75 2.18 0.59 14.90
N LEU A 76 1.54 0.34 13.76
CA LEU A 76 2.04 -0.62 12.77
C LEU A 76 3.36 -0.17 12.16
N PHE A 77 3.49 1.11 11.80
CA PHE A 77 4.71 1.67 11.23
C PHE A 77 5.89 1.52 12.20
N VAL A 78 5.72 1.95 13.45
CA VAL A 78 6.76 1.89 14.47
C VAL A 78 7.10 0.44 14.83
N GLY A 79 6.10 -0.41 15.03
CA GLY A 79 6.29 -1.82 15.37
C GLY A 79 7.02 -2.60 14.27
N THR A 80 6.56 -2.47 13.03
CA THR A 80 7.21 -3.11 11.86
C THR A 80 8.60 -2.53 11.63
N GLY A 81 8.76 -1.20 11.73
CA GLY A 81 10.04 -0.53 11.59
C GLY A 81 11.07 -0.98 12.63
N TYR A 82 10.66 -1.13 13.89
CA TYR A 82 11.52 -1.67 14.93
C TYR A 82 12.01 -3.09 14.61
N ILE A 83 11.09 -3.98 14.21
CA ILE A 83 11.45 -5.36 13.84
C ILE A 83 12.40 -5.37 12.63
N ALA A 84 12.13 -4.53 11.62
CA ALA A 84 12.97 -4.44 10.42
C ALA A 84 14.37 -3.90 10.75
N LEU A 85 14.48 -2.86 11.59
CA LEU A 85 15.75 -2.30 12.04
C LEU A 85 16.53 -3.30 12.89
N ASP A 86 15.89 -3.98 13.84
CA ASP A 86 16.56 -5.00 14.65
C ASP A 86 17.08 -6.17 13.80
N THR A 87 16.31 -6.57 12.78
CA THR A 87 16.76 -7.60 11.83
C THR A 87 17.96 -7.13 11.00
N ALA A 88 17.98 -5.85 10.57
CA ALA A 88 19.03 -5.31 9.71
C ALA A 88 20.33 -5.02 10.48
N PHE A 89 20.25 -4.59 11.74
CA PHE A 89 21.39 -4.15 12.56
C PHE A 89 21.76 -5.14 13.67
N ALA A 90 20.96 -6.18 13.89
CA ALA A 90 21.16 -7.19 14.93
C ALA A 90 21.31 -6.61 16.36
N TRP A 91 20.51 -5.59 16.72
CA TRP A 91 20.63 -4.92 18.01
C TRP A 91 20.34 -5.83 19.19
N THR A 92 19.21 -6.58 19.14
CA THR A 92 18.83 -7.46 20.23
C THR A 92 19.09 -8.94 19.91
N GLY A 93 19.29 -9.28 18.64
CA GLY A 93 19.44 -10.64 18.15
C GLY A 93 18.17 -11.51 18.26
N ARG A 94 17.07 -10.96 18.78
CA ARG A 94 15.82 -11.73 19.02
C ARG A 94 15.06 -12.01 17.73
N PHE A 95 15.13 -11.09 16.75
CA PHE A 95 14.44 -11.21 15.48
C PHE A 95 15.26 -11.92 14.39
N GLN A 96 16.45 -12.39 14.72
CA GLN A 96 17.27 -13.24 13.84
C GLN A 96 16.96 -14.73 14.07
N SER A 97 15.70 -15.09 14.13
CA SER A 97 15.24 -16.38 14.68
C SER A 97 15.46 -17.59 13.78
N SER A 98 15.94 -17.44 12.55
CA SER A 98 16.17 -18.62 11.71
C SER A 98 17.65 -18.74 11.36
N HIS A 99 18.29 -19.75 11.95
CA HIS A 99 19.63 -20.20 11.58
C HIS A 99 19.67 -20.92 10.20
N ARG A 100 18.54 -20.96 9.48
CA ARG A 100 18.42 -21.60 8.16
C ARG A 100 18.18 -20.54 7.08
N ALA A 101 19.15 -20.31 6.22
CA ALA A 101 18.93 -19.59 4.97
C ALA A 101 17.86 -20.33 4.13
N PRO A 102 16.95 -19.63 3.40
CA PRO A 102 16.95 -18.19 3.15
C PRO A 102 16.06 -17.36 4.09
N ASN A 103 15.34 -17.95 5.04
CA ASN A 103 14.33 -17.26 5.85
C ASN A 103 14.90 -16.87 7.22
N GLN A 104 15.52 -15.69 7.30
CA GLN A 104 16.15 -15.23 8.53
C GLN A 104 15.16 -14.65 9.56
N ASN A 105 14.00 -14.16 9.13
CA ASN A 105 12.98 -13.61 10.04
C ASN A 105 11.56 -13.84 9.53
N ILE A 106 10.87 -14.83 10.10
CA ILE A 106 9.48 -15.17 9.73
C ILE A 106 8.52 -14.02 10.08
N GLY A 107 8.74 -13.33 11.21
CA GLY A 107 7.90 -12.20 11.62
C GLY A 107 7.95 -11.05 10.61
N LEU A 108 9.15 -10.71 10.14
CA LEU A 108 9.32 -9.68 9.12
C LEU A 108 8.70 -10.10 7.78
N TYR A 109 8.83 -11.37 7.39
CA TYR A 109 8.21 -11.89 6.18
C TYR A 109 6.67 -11.80 6.22
N ILE A 110 6.08 -12.12 7.37
CA ILE A 110 4.63 -11.98 7.57
C ILE A 110 4.21 -10.52 7.45
N LEU A 111 4.91 -9.60 8.10
CA LEU A 111 4.59 -8.17 8.09
C LEU A 111 4.85 -7.49 6.75
N TYR A 112 5.83 -7.98 5.99
CA TYR A 112 6.18 -7.39 4.69
C TYR A 112 5.31 -7.93 3.54
N LEU A 113 4.98 -9.22 3.55
CA LEU A 113 4.29 -9.87 2.43
C LEU A 113 2.85 -10.27 2.78
N LEU A 114 2.68 -11.09 3.82
CA LEU A 114 1.39 -11.71 4.10
C LEU A 114 0.36 -10.69 4.60
N PHE A 115 0.75 -9.84 5.54
CA PHE A 115 -0.16 -8.85 6.12
C PHE A 115 -0.62 -7.80 5.09
N PRO A 116 0.26 -7.15 4.29
CA PRO A 116 -0.18 -6.25 3.22
C PRO A 116 -1.06 -6.94 2.18
N LEU A 117 -0.73 -8.18 1.81
CA LEU A 117 -1.54 -8.95 0.88
C LEU A 117 -2.97 -9.19 1.41
N ILE A 118 -3.11 -9.58 2.68
CA ILE A 118 -4.42 -9.75 3.33
C ILE A 118 -5.19 -8.42 3.34
N CYS A 119 -4.53 -7.31 3.68
CA CYS A 119 -5.15 -5.98 3.68
C CYS A 119 -5.65 -5.58 2.28
N ILE A 120 -4.84 -5.79 1.25
CA ILE A 120 -5.20 -5.44 -0.13
C ILE A 120 -6.35 -6.33 -0.63
N VAL A 121 -6.28 -7.64 -0.42
CA VAL A 121 -7.36 -8.56 -0.77
C VAL A 121 -8.65 -8.20 -0.02
N GLY A 122 -8.54 -7.91 1.28
CA GLY A 122 -9.66 -7.44 2.09
C GLY A 122 -10.30 -6.16 1.54
N PHE A 123 -9.48 -5.18 1.17
CA PHE A 123 -9.94 -3.96 0.50
C PHE A 123 -10.74 -4.27 -0.77
N PHE A 124 -10.18 -5.05 -1.69
CA PHE A 124 -10.86 -5.39 -2.94
C PHE A 124 -12.16 -6.16 -2.73
N LEU A 125 -12.22 -7.07 -1.76
CA LEU A 125 -13.43 -7.82 -1.44
C LEU A 125 -14.52 -6.91 -0.86
N LEU A 126 -14.17 -6.05 0.10
CA LEU A 126 -15.10 -5.12 0.72
C LEU A 126 -15.64 -4.12 -0.30
N GLU A 127 -14.78 -3.48 -1.09
CA GLU A 127 -15.20 -2.50 -2.09
C GLU A 127 -16.01 -3.15 -3.22
N THR A 128 -15.66 -4.36 -3.66
CA THR A 128 -16.47 -5.11 -4.61
C THR A 128 -17.88 -5.38 -4.06
N PHE A 129 -17.99 -5.78 -2.79
CA PHE A 129 -19.28 -6.00 -2.16
C PHE A 129 -20.08 -4.69 -2.07
N LEU A 130 -19.45 -3.59 -1.67
CA LEU A 130 -20.07 -2.26 -1.60
C LEU A 130 -20.64 -1.85 -2.97
N VAL A 131 -19.83 -1.92 -4.02
CA VAL A 131 -20.21 -1.49 -5.37
C VAL A 131 -21.32 -2.37 -5.94
N VAL A 132 -21.20 -3.70 -5.82
CA VAL A 132 -22.14 -4.64 -6.46
C VAL A 132 -23.46 -4.75 -5.70
N LYS A 133 -23.42 -4.75 -4.37
CA LYS A 133 -24.62 -5.00 -3.53
C LYS A 133 -25.28 -3.74 -3.05
N VAL A 134 -24.51 -2.70 -2.70
CA VAL A 134 -25.05 -1.47 -2.12
C VAL A 134 -25.30 -0.42 -3.19
N LEU A 135 -24.26 -0.02 -3.93
CA LEU A 135 -24.37 1.01 -4.98
C LEU A 135 -25.08 0.51 -6.26
N LYS A 136 -24.91 -0.78 -6.60
CA LYS A 136 -25.43 -1.40 -7.84
C LYS A 136 -24.99 -0.69 -9.13
N GLU A 137 -23.83 -0.03 -9.09
CA GLU A 137 -23.26 0.70 -10.21
C GLU A 137 -22.16 -0.09 -10.91
N LYS A 138 -22.07 0.07 -12.26
CA LYS A 138 -21.07 -0.64 -13.06
C LYS A 138 -19.77 0.13 -13.23
N ARG A 139 -19.83 1.48 -13.23
CA ARG A 139 -18.65 2.33 -13.49
C ARG A 139 -17.58 2.20 -12.42
N PRO A 140 -17.88 2.32 -11.11
CA PRO A 140 -16.88 2.12 -10.06
C PRO A 140 -16.24 0.74 -10.10
N MET A 141 -17.03 -0.31 -10.44
CA MET A 141 -16.52 -1.68 -10.55
C MET A 141 -15.45 -1.81 -11.64
N LEU A 142 -15.60 -1.08 -12.77
CA LEU A 142 -14.59 -1.08 -13.83
C LEU A 142 -13.27 -0.48 -13.34
N TYR A 143 -13.31 0.66 -12.63
CA TYR A 143 -12.11 1.30 -12.09
C TYR A 143 -11.40 0.41 -11.06
N LEU A 144 -12.17 -0.21 -10.16
CA LEU A 144 -11.65 -1.14 -9.18
C LEU A 144 -10.99 -2.36 -9.85
N SER A 145 -11.62 -2.92 -10.90
CA SER A 145 -11.08 -4.04 -11.65
C SER A 145 -9.76 -3.69 -12.36
N ILE A 146 -9.67 -2.49 -12.95
CA ILE A 146 -8.43 -2.00 -13.58
C ILE A 146 -7.34 -1.82 -12.52
N ALA A 147 -7.67 -1.26 -11.36
CA ALA A 147 -6.72 -1.13 -10.25
C ALA A 147 -6.15 -2.49 -9.83
N GLY A 148 -7.02 -3.50 -9.66
CA GLY A 148 -6.62 -4.86 -9.31
C GLY A 148 -5.73 -5.52 -10.37
N LEU A 149 -6.04 -5.34 -11.66
CA LEU A 149 -5.23 -5.85 -12.75
C LEU A 149 -3.85 -5.20 -12.80
N LEU A 150 -3.77 -3.87 -12.65
CA LEU A 150 -2.50 -3.16 -12.63
C LEU A 150 -1.64 -3.58 -11.43
N PHE A 151 -2.26 -3.74 -10.25
CA PHE A 151 -1.56 -4.25 -9.08
C PHE A 151 -1.06 -5.69 -9.30
N ALA A 152 -1.87 -6.58 -9.85
CA ALA A 152 -1.44 -7.94 -10.16
C ALA A 152 -0.28 -7.97 -11.16
N LEU A 153 -0.32 -7.12 -12.19
CA LEU A 153 0.78 -6.96 -13.13
C LEU A 153 2.05 -6.46 -12.42
N SER A 154 1.96 -5.48 -11.52
CA SER A 154 3.12 -5.01 -10.77
C SER A 154 3.78 -6.15 -9.98
N GLN A 155 2.98 -7.02 -9.33
CA GLN A 155 3.51 -8.16 -8.59
C GLN A 155 4.16 -9.22 -9.50
N ILE A 156 3.59 -9.45 -10.68
CA ILE A 156 4.20 -10.35 -11.69
C ILE A 156 5.57 -9.81 -12.13
N PHE A 157 5.68 -8.51 -12.40
CA PHE A 157 6.97 -7.91 -12.73
C PHE A 157 7.95 -8.01 -11.58
N GLN A 158 7.54 -7.78 -10.34
CA GLN A 158 8.38 -7.87 -9.15
C GLN A 158 8.92 -9.28 -8.91
N PHE A 159 8.05 -10.28 -8.87
CA PHE A 159 8.42 -11.63 -8.42
C PHE A 159 8.81 -12.59 -9.53
N VAL A 160 8.29 -12.42 -10.75
CA VAL A 160 8.47 -13.38 -11.84
C VAL A 160 9.39 -12.82 -12.92
N ILE A 161 9.09 -11.64 -13.44
CA ILE A 161 9.75 -11.12 -14.65
C ILE A 161 11.08 -10.46 -14.31
N SER A 162 11.23 -9.86 -13.13
CA SER A 162 12.42 -9.07 -12.77
C SER A 162 13.73 -9.84 -12.95
N THR A 163 13.80 -11.10 -12.51
CA THR A 163 14.99 -11.95 -12.64
C THR A 163 15.30 -12.31 -14.09
N HIS A 164 14.27 -12.62 -14.89
CA HIS A 164 14.43 -12.94 -16.30
C HIS A 164 14.83 -11.71 -17.13
N LEU A 165 14.24 -10.55 -16.83
CA LEU A 165 14.53 -9.31 -17.53
C LEU A 165 15.97 -8.82 -17.23
N CYS A 166 16.39 -8.90 -15.98
CA CYS A 166 17.75 -8.56 -15.56
C CYS A 166 18.79 -9.45 -16.27
N ASN A 167 18.55 -10.75 -16.36
CA ASN A 167 19.45 -11.69 -17.04
C ASN A 167 19.46 -11.48 -18.57
N ALA A 168 18.32 -11.15 -19.18
CA ALA A 168 18.23 -10.93 -20.63
C ALA A 168 18.85 -9.60 -21.10
N THR A 169 18.98 -8.62 -20.21
CA THR A 169 19.49 -7.27 -20.54
C THR A 169 20.87 -6.98 -19.96
N ASP A 170 21.59 -8.00 -19.48
CA ASP A 170 22.89 -7.82 -18.80
C ASP A 170 22.85 -6.77 -17.66
N GLY A 171 21.74 -6.75 -16.92
CA GLY A 171 21.55 -5.83 -15.79
C GLY A 171 21.19 -4.39 -16.16
N LYS A 172 20.98 -4.06 -17.43
CA LYS A 172 20.67 -2.67 -17.87
C LYS A 172 19.24 -2.26 -17.56
N ILE A 173 18.29 -3.20 -17.58
CA ILE A 173 16.89 -2.97 -17.27
C ILE A 173 16.49 -3.94 -16.17
N ASN A 174 15.92 -3.41 -15.09
CA ASN A 174 15.38 -4.22 -14.02
C ASN A 174 13.84 -4.13 -14.01
N GLY A 175 13.18 -5.14 -13.45
CA GLY A 175 11.71 -5.18 -13.36
C GLY A 175 11.11 -4.12 -12.44
N ALA A 176 11.91 -3.50 -11.57
CA ALA A 176 11.44 -2.50 -10.60
C ALA A 176 10.80 -1.28 -11.27
N PHE A 177 11.30 -0.84 -12.43
CA PHE A 177 10.69 0.25 -13.17
C PHE A 177 9.24 -0.06 -13.58
N PHE A 178 9.01 -1.24 -14.13
CA PHE A 178 7.67 -1.67 -14.55
C PHE A 178 6.77 -1.93 -13.34
N GLU A 179 7.31 -2.53 -12.29
CA GLU A 179 6.61 -2.73 -11.02
C GLU A 179 6.13 -1.40 -10.45
N THR A 180 7.00 -0.41 -10.30
CA THR A 180 6.65 0.92 -9.78
C THR A 180 5.65 1.63 -10.68
N LEU A 181 5.80 1.54 -12.02
CA LEU A 181 4.88 2.14 -12.99
C LEU A 181 3.46 1.56 -12.87
N PHE A 182 3.33 0.23 -12.84
CA PHE A 182 2.03 -0.42 -12.71
C PHE A 182 1.41 -0.20 -11.33
N ASN A 183 2.23 -0.19 -10.27
CA ASN A 183 1.76 0.10 -8.92
C ASN A 183 1.26 1.54 -8.79
N PHE A 184 1.96 2.50 -9.38
CA PHE A 184 1.50 3.90 -9.47
C PHE A 184 0.18 4.03 -10.23
N GLY A 185 0.06 3.32 -11.37
CA GLY A 185 -1.20 3.25 -12.13
C GLY A 185 -2.34 2.65 -11.30
N ALA A 186 -2.08 1.61 -10.52
CA ALA A 186 -3.06 1.01 -9.63
C ALA A 186 -3.54 2.00 -8.56
N VAL A 187 -2.63 2.76 -7.95
CA VAL A 187 -2.97 3.79 -6.94
C VAL A 187 -3.82 4.91 -7.55
N ILE A 188 -3.49 5.37 -8.78
CA ILE A 188 -4.32 6.34 -9.50
C ILE A 188 -5.73 5.78 -9.72
N MET A 189 -5.86 4.52 -10.14
CA MET A 189 -7.17 3.91 -10.39
C MET A 189 -7.97 3.70 -9.11
N VAL A 190 -7.32 3.41 -7.97
CA VAL A 190 -7.96 3.40 -6.65
C VAL A 190 -8.47 4.79 -6.27
N TRP A 191 -7.70 5.85 -6.56
CA TRP A 191 -8.15 7.22 -6.34
C TRP A 191 -9.33 7.59 -7.23
N VAL A 192 -9.31 7.28 -8.53
CA VAL A 192 -10.43 7.50 -9.46
C VAL A 192 -11.68 6.71 -9.01
N PHE A 193 -11.49 5.46 -8.58
CA PHE A 193 -12.55 4.66 -7.99
C PHE A 193 -13.19 5.37 -6.80
N TRP A 194 -12.37 5.82 -5.85
CA TRP A 194 -12.84 6.53 -4.67
C TRP A 194 -13.59 7.82 -5.02
N SER A 195 -13.06 8.64 -5.93
CA SER A 195 -13.75 9.84 -6.44
C SER A 195 -15.12 9.49 -7.02
N SER A 196 -15.20 8.42 -7.82
CA SER A 196 -16.45 8.05 -8.49
C SER A 196 -17.58 7.62 -7.56
N ILE A 197 -17.26 7.17 -6.34
CA ILE A 197 -18.27 6.79 -5.33
C ILE A 197 -18.58 7.93 -4.35
N THR A 198 -17.76 8.99 -4.30
CA THR A 198 -17.95 10.12 -3.37
C THR A 198 -18.50 11.39 -4.03
N GLU A 199 -18.37 11.54 -5.34
CA GLU A 199 -18.80 12.75 -6.08
C GLU A 199 -20.29 12.79 -6.42
N ASP A 200 -21.02 11.67 -6.37
CA ASP A 200 -22.43 11.62 -6.81
C ASP A 200 -23.45 12.14 -5.77
N ASP A 201 -23.03 12.58 -4.59
CA ASP A 201 -23.94 12.96 -3.50
C ASP A 201 -24.22 14.47 -3.36
N TRP A 202 -23.85 15.30 -4.33
CA TRP A 202 -24.21 16.73 -4.31
C TRP A 202 -25.18 17.08 -5.45
N PRO A 203 -26.50 16.85 -5.31
CA PRO A 203 -27.46 17.58 -6.13
C PRO A 203 -27.39 19.04 -5.68
N MET A 204 -26.66 19.86 -6.42
CA MET A 204 -26.78 21.33 -6.30
C MET A 204 -28.19 21.72 -6.75
N ASN A 205 -29.14 21.63 -5.86
CA ASN A 205 -30.46 22.25 -6.00
C ASN A 205 -30.28 23.77 -5.87
N VAL A 206 -29.72 24.41 -6.89
CA VAL A 206 -29.58 25.87 -6.98
C VAL A 206 -30.87 26.54 -7.47
N ASN A 207 -31.95 25.80 -7.68
CA ASN A 207 -33.22 26.34 -8.16
C ASN A 207 -34.29 26.38 -7.07
N GLY A 208 -34.18 27.29 -6.12
CA GLY A 208 -35.25 27.41 -5.12
C GLY A 208 -35.18 28.51 -4.06
N ALA A 209 -34.36 29.51 -4.26
CA ALA A 209 -34.22 30.56 -3.23
C ALA A 209 -34.43 32.01 -3.72
N TYR A 210 -35.22 32.26 -4.75
CA TYR A 210 -35.74 33.60 -5.05
C TYR A 210 -37.14 33.46 -5.68
N SER A 211 -38.17 33.38 -4.84
CA SER A 211 -39.51 33.82 -5.14
C SER A 211 -40.16 34.32 -3.85
#